data_8072ba72f35fde0abd63820bc1c26053
#
_entry.id   8072ba72f35fde0abd63820bc1c26053
#
_cell.length_a   1.000
_cell.length_b   1.000
_cell.length_c   1.000
_cell.angle_alpha   90.00
_cell.angle_beta   90.00
_cell.angle_gamma   90.00
#
_symmetry.space_group_name_H-M   'P 1'
#
loop_
_entity.id
_entity.type
_entity.pdbx_description
1 polymer ?
#
loop_
_entity_poly.entity_id
_entity_poly.type
_entity_poly.pdbx_seq_one_letter_code
_entity_poly.pdbx_strand_id
1 'polypeptide(L)'
;MTRIQHPSKRSSHLSLWLGLLGAVVVAAGSFYLIQAHAEKKMSGKISYLKPVPSDSVLRTQLNKEQYNVMREGGTEASFHNQYYDHQKPGIYVDLITHEPLFSSTDKFDSVLGLPSFTKPIGKEHVVLKKDTSHGLDRIEVRSAISDSHLGHLFNDGPPPTNQRYMVNSAALHFVPLEKMREEGYGEFLPLFDEKK
;
A
#
# COMPACT_ATOMS: atom_id res chain seq x y z
N MET A 1 70.71 50.94 -24.30
CA MET A 1 70.01 50.46 -23.11
C MET A 1 68.54 50.16 -23.48
N THR A 2 68.22 48.95 -23.80
CA THR A 2 66.93 48.58 -24.31
C THR A 2 66.19 47.80 -23.19
N ARG A 3 65.06 48.31 -22.72
CA ARG A 3 64.27 47.79 -21.61
C ARG A 3 63.24 46.82 -22.18
N ILE A 4 63.39 45.51 -21.84
CA ILE A 4 62.47 44.52 -22.25
C ILE A 4 61.28 44.47 -21.21
N GLN A 5 60.05 44.70 -21.67
CA GLN A 5 58.84 44.53 -20.85
C GLN A 5 58.34 43.11 -20.95
N HIS A 6 58.16 42.44 -19.79
CA HIS A 6 57.48 41.13 -19.69
C HIS A 6 55.96 41.30 -19.69
N PRO A 7 55.20 40.49 -20.43
CA PRO A 7 53.77 40.53 -20.35
C PRO A 7 53.25 39.73 -19.09
N SER A 8 52.36 40.39 -18.38
CA SER A 8 51.70 39.81 -17.17
C SER A 8 50.76 38.70 -17.54
N LYS A 9 51.02 37.47 -17.06
CA LYS A 9 50.08 36.35 -17.07
C LYS A 9 49.07 36.50 -15.91
N ARG A 10 47.98 37.24 -16.12
CA ARG A 10 46.83 37.30 -15.19
C ARG A 10 45.55 37.25 -15.98
N SER A 11 45.02 36.01 -16.33
CA SER A 11 43.58 35.87 -16.66
C SER A 11 43.05 34.42 -16.78
N SER A 12 43.88 33.37 -16.50
CA SER A 12 43.44 32.00 -16.72
C SER A 12 42.69 31.36 -15.54
N HIS A 13 42.81 31.94 -14.33
CA HIS A 13 42.18 31.34 -13.15
C HIS A 13 40.73 31.77 -12.92
N LEU A 14 40.35 32.97 -13.36
CA LEU A 14 38.99 33.48 -13.16
C LEU A 14 37.94 32.74 -14.03
N SER A 15 38.31 32.38 -15.25
CA SER A 15 37.44 31.62 -16.17
C SER A 15 37.21 30.16 -15.73
N LEU A 16 38.21 29.54 -15.07
CA LEU A 16 38.06 28.19 -14.51
C LEU A 16 37.09 28.17 -13.31
N TRP A 17 37.14 29.18 -12.45
CA TRP A 17 36.25 29.26 -11.26
C TRP A 17 34.81 29.57 -11.65
N LEU A 18 34.54 30.35 -12.66
CA LEU A 18 33.22 30.65 -13.20
C LEU A 18 32.58 29.39 -13.83
N GLY A 19 33.38 28.59 -14.55
CA GLY A 19 32.92 27.32 -15.11
C GLY A 19 32.55 26.27 -14.04
N LEU A 20 33.35 26.16 -12.97
CA LEU A 20 33.09 25.24 -11.85
C LEU A 20 31.83 25.64 -11.05
N LEU A 21 31.63 26.95 -10.79
CA LEU A 21 30.43 27.46 -10.13
C LEU A 21 29.18 27.22 -10.97
N GLY A 22 29.23 27.42 -12.29
CA GLY A 22 28.13 27.14 -13.20
C GLY A 22 27.75 25.64 -13.21
N ALA A 23 28.73 24.73 -13.24
CA ALA A 23 28.50 23.29 -13.22
C ALA A 23 27.87 22.81 -11.91
N VAL A 24 28.29 23.36 -10.77
CA VAL A 24 27.73 23.03 -9.44
C VAL A 24 26.27 23.50 -9.32
N VAL A 25 25.94 24.70 -9.82
CA VAL A 25 24.59 25.23 -9.80
C VAL A 25 23.64 24.41 -10.69
N VAL A 26 24.11 24.00 -11.88
CA VAL A 26 23.32 23.14 -12.78
C VAL A 26 23.10 21.74 -12.17
N ALA A 27 24.13 21.15 -11.57
CA ALA A 27 24.02 19.84 -10.91
C ALA A 27 23.07 19.89 -9.68
N ALA A 28 23.16 20.95 -8.87
CA ALA A 28 22.26 21.14 -7.72
C ALA A 28 20.82 21.39 -8.17
N GLY A 29 20.60 22.18 -9.22
CA GLY A 29 19.28 22.41 -9.80
C GLY A 29 18.65 21.12 -10.37
N SER A 30 19.45 20.31 -11.08
CA SER A 30 18.99 19.03 -11.63
C SER A 30 18.65 18.03 -10.52
N PHE A 31 19.46 17.97 -9.46
CA PHE A 31 19.21 17.12 -8.29
C PHE A 31 17.93 17.54 -7.56
N TYR A 32 17.71 18.84 -7.36
CA TYR A 32 16.50 19.39 -6.75
C TYR A 32 15.24 19.09 -7.59
N LEU A 33 15.31 19.22 -8.91
CA LEU A 33 14.21 18.89 -9.81
C LEU A 33 13.89 17.38 -9.80
N ILE A 34 14.91 16.53 -9.73
CA ILE A 34 14.73 15.06 -9.63
C ILE A 34 14.09 14.71 -8.29
N GLN A 35 14.52 15.32 -7.18
CA GLN A 35 13.91 15.10 -5.87
C GLN A 35 12.47 15.63 -5.84
N ALA A 36 12.20 16.82 -6.31
CA ALA A 36 10.85 17.38 -6.37
C ALA A 36 9.91 16.55 -7.26
N HIS A 37 10.42 15.95 -8.35
CA HIS A 37 9.66 15.01 -9.19
C HIS A 37 9.40 13.68 -8.49
N ALA A 38 10.37 13.16 -7.74
CA ALA A 38 10.24 11.95 -6.94
C ALA A 38 9.24 12.15 -5.79
N GLU A 39 9.32 13.28 -5.08
CA GLU A 39 8.37 13.65 -4.01
C GLU A 39 6.95 13.85 -4.55
N LYS A 40 6.80 14.52 -5.70
CA LYS A 40 5.49 14.69 -6.36
C LYS A 40 4.91 13.33 -6.85
N LYS A 41 5.78 12.42 -7.34
CA LYS A 41 5.38 11.07 -7.75
C LYS A 41 5.01 10.20 -6.54
N MET A 42 5.72 10.34 -5.41
CA MET A 42 5.38 9.67 -4.15
C MET A 42 4.14 10.25 -3.50
N SER A 43 3.99 11.57 -3.44
CA SER A 43 2.81 12.25 -2.89
C SER A 43 1.52 11.93 -3.67
N GLY A 44 1.62 11.74 -5.01
CA GLY A 44 0.48 11.28 -5.80
C GLY A 44 0.14 9.80 -5.60
N LYS A 45 1.07 8.99 -5.08
CA LYS A 45 0.95 7.54 -4.98
C LYS A 45 0.31 7.05 -3.67
N ILE A 46 0.23 7.90 -2.64
CA ILE A 46 -0.18 7.50 -1.28
C ILE A 46 -1.31 8.40 -0.74
N SER A 47 -2.08 9.04 -1.63
CA SER A 47 -3.15 9.98 -1.20
C SER A 47 -4.30 9.32 -0.45
N TYR A 48 -4.47 8.00 -0.60
CA TYR A 48 -5.50 7.21 0.08
C TYR A 48 -5.09 6.75 1.49
N LEU A 49 -3.79 6.67 1.81
CA LEU A 49 -3.34 6.16 3.10
C LEU A 49 -3.64 7.12 4.25
N LYS A 50 -4.19 6.56 5.33
CA LYS A 50 -4.45 7.27 6.58
C LYS A 50 -3.48 6.81 7.67
N PRO A 51 -3.08 7.70 8.60
CA PRO A 51 -2.26 7.31 9.74
C PRO A 51 -3.03 6.36 10.67
N VAL A 52 -2.30 5.48 11.34
CA VAL A 52 -2.88 4.58 12.36
C VAL A 52 -3.20 5.39 13.61
N PRO A 53 -4.47 5.48 14.04
CA PRO A 53 -4.83 6.15 15.27
C PRO A 53 -4.34 5.38 16.51
N SER A 54 -4.28 6.04 17.68
CA SER A 54 -4.03 5.34 18.93
C SER A 54 -5.16 4.36 19.27
N ASP A 55 -4.87 3.36 20.09
CA ASP A 55 -5.87 2.35 20.50
C ASP A 55 -7.09 2.98 21.19
N SER A 56 -6.88 4.01 22.01
CA SER A 56 -7.98 4.75 22.64
C SER A 56 -8.90 5.43 21.64
N VAL A 57 -8.37 5.92 20.52
CA VAL A 57 -9.16 6.51 19.43
C VAL A 57 -9.88 5.41 18.65
N LEU A 58 -9.21 4.30 18.36
CA LEU A 58 -9.83 3.16 17.65
C LEU A 58 -11.02 2.60 18.43
N ARG A 59 -10.95 2.52 19.77
CA ARG A 59 -12.09 2.10 20.61
C ARG A 59 -13.32 3.00 20.48
N THR A 60 -13.14 4.25 20.08
CA THR A 60 -14.27 5.18 19.89
C THR A 60 -14.76 5.26 18.45
N GLN A 61 -13.89 4.95 17.49
CA GLN A 61 -14.21 5.03 16.05
C GLN A 61 -14.77 3.73 15.47
N LEU A 62 -14.26 2.60 15.95
CA LEU A 62 -14.70 1.27 15.51
C LEU A 62 -15.93 0.83 16.33
N ASN A 63 -16.87 0.16 15.67
CA ASN A 63 -17.93 -0.53 16.40
C ASN A 63 -17.34 -1.74 17.14
N LYS A 64 -18.15 -2.36 18.03
CA LYS A 64 -17.70 -3.46 18.88
C LYS A 64 -17.15 -4.65 18.08
N GLU A 65 -17.81 -5.01 16.97
CA GLU A 65 -17.38 -6.12 16.11
C GLU A 65 -16.08 -5.81 15.38
N GLN A 66 -15.98 -4.62 14.77
CA GLN A 66 -14.76 -4.16 14.10
C GLN A 66 -13.58 -4.14 15.05
N TYR A 67 -13.76 -3.61 16.27
CA TYR A 67 -12.69 -3.58 17.26
C TYR A 67 -12.29 -4.99 17.70
N ASN A 68 -13.26 -5.86 18.02
CA ASN A 68 -13.00 -7.25 18.38
C ASN A 68 -12.22 -8.00 17.28
N VAL A 69 -12.63 -7.85 16.02
CA VAL A 69 -11.93 -8.48 14.88
C VAL A 69 -10.52 -7.92 14.74
N MET A 70 -10.39 -6.61 14.54
CA MET A 70 -9.15 -5.99 14.11
C MET A 70 -8.08 -5.92 15.21
N ARG A 71 -8.49 -5.78 16.48
CA ARG A 71 -7.58 -5.55 17.61
C ARG A 71 -7.50 -6.72 18.59
N GLU A 72 -8.53 -7.54 18.69
CA GLU A 72 -8.62 -8.66 19.63
C GLU A 72 -8.54 -10.03 18.94
N GLY A 73 -8.41 -10.07 17.59
CA GLY A 73 -8.25 -11.30 16.82
C GLY A 73 -9.53 -12.13 16.69
N GLY A 74 -10.70 -11.48 16.83
CA GLY A 74 -12.00 -12.11 16.68
C GLY A 74 -12.31 -12.54 15.24
N THR A 75 -13.38 -13.27 15.07
CA THR A 75 -13.95 -13.65 13.77
C THR A 75 -15.43 -13.30 13.76
N GLU A 76 -15.88 -12.64 12.69
CA GLU A 76 -17.28 -12.31 12.47
C GLU A 76 -18.13 -13.54 12.13
N ALA A 77 -19.45 -13.43 12.20
CA ALA A 77 -20.35 -14.53 11.92
C ALA A 77 -20.37 -14.90 10.42
N SER A 78 -20.18 -16.18 10.11
CA SER A 78 -20.30 -16.71 8.75
C SER A 78 -21.70 -16.45 8.19
N PHE A 79 -21.79 -16.08 6.91
CA PHE A 79 -23.00 -15.75 6.16
C PHE A 79 -23.80 -14.54 6.68
N HIS A 80 -23.32 -13.86 7.73
CA HIS A 80 -23.94 -12.68 8.33
C HIS A 80 -22.95 -11.51 8.39
N ASN A 81 -22.22 -11.28 7.29
CA ASN A 81 -21.25 -10.21 7.17
C ASN A 81 -21.35 -9.54 5.80
N GLN A 82 -20.73 -8.38 5.66
CA GLN A 82 -21.01 -7.46 4.56
C GLN A 82 -20.51 -7.95 3.19
N TYR A 83 -19.44 -8.75 3.14
CA TYR A 83 -18.74 -9.01 1.88
C TYR A 83 -18.61 -10.50 1.51
N TYR A 84 -19.22 -11.44 2.25
CA TYR A 84 -19.09 -12.86 1.91
C TYR A 84 -19.61 -13.18 0.49
N ASP A 85 -20.76 -12.62 0.10
CA ASP A 85 -21.40 -12.78 -1.21
C ASP A 85 -21.27 -11.57 -2.14
N HIS A 86 -20.47 -10.56 -1.75
CA HIS A 86 -20.29 -9.35 -2.50
C HIS A 86 -19.47 -9.60 -3.79
N GLN A 87 -20.03 -9.26 -4.98
CA GLN A 87 -19.46 -9.55 -6.28
C GLN A 87 -19.20 -8.31 -7.16
N LYS A 88 -19.36 -7.10 -6.62
CA LYS A 88 -19.07 -5.88 -7.39
C LYS A 88 -17.58 -5.77 -7.70
N PRO A 89 -17.20 -5.27 -8.90
CA PRO A 89 -15.79 -5.01 -9.22
C PRO A 89 -15.23 -3.86 -8.38
N GLY A 90 -14.02 -4.04 -7.86
CA GLY A 90 -13.35 -3.05 -7.02
C GLY A 90 -12.29 -3.68 -6.13
N ILE A 91 -11.76 -2.91 -5.20
CA ILE A 91 -10.75 -3.36 -4.25
C ILE A 91 -11.27 -3.30 -2.81
N TYR A 92 -10.72 -4.14 -1.97
CA TYR A 92 -10.95 -4.15 -0.53
C TYR A 92 -9.72 -3.59 0.16
N VAL A 93 -9.90 -2.54 0.94
CA VAL A 93 -8.84 -1.82 1.65
C VAL A 93 -8.99 -2.00 3.16
N ASP A 94 -7.90 -1.82 3.89
CA ASP A 94 -7.92 -1.82 5.36
C ASP A 94 -8.88 -0.72 5.88
N LEU A 95 -9.74 -1.06 6.82
CA LEU A 95 -10.75 -0.14 7.34
C LEU A 95 -10.13 1.07 8.05
N ILE A 96 -8.96 0.93 8.68
CA ILE A 96 -8.29 1.97 9.45
C ILE A 96 -7.43 2.85 8.54
N THR A 97 -6.51 2.24 7.80
CA THR A 97 -5.47 2.96 7.06
C THR A 97 -5.78 3.17 5.59
N HIS A 98 -6.82 2.53 5.08
CA HIS A 98 -7.16 2.50 3.66
C HIS A 98 -6.06 1.88 2.78
N GLU A 99 -5.17 1.07 3.37
CA GLU A 99 -4.19 0.28 2.63
C GLU A 99 -4.90 -0.71 1.68
N PRO A 100 -4.53 -0.77 0.38
CA PRO A 100 -5.13 -1.73 -0.55
C PRO A 100 -4.70 -3.16 -0.20
N LEU A 101 -5.66 -4.05 0.05
CA LEU A 101 -5.39 -5.40 0.53
C LEU A 101 -5.73 -6.47 -0.52
N PHE A 102 -6.97 -6.45 -1.05
CA PHE A 102 -7.46 -7.49 -1.95
C PHE A 102 -8.24 -6.92 -3.12
N SER A 103 -8.25 -7.64 -4.24
CA SER A 103 -9.05 -7.31 -5.43
C SER A 103 -10.24 -8.25 -5.58
N SER A 104 -11.36 -7.73 -6.08
CA SER A 104 -12.50 -8.56 -6.45
C SER A 104 -12.19 -9.55 -7.56
N THR A 105 -11.14 -9.31 -8.36
CA THR A 105 -10.68 -10.23 -9.41
C THR A 105 -10.04 -11.50 -8.86
N ASP A 106 -9.63 -11.48 -7.59
CA ASP A 106 -9.03 -12.61 -6.88
C ASP A 106 -9.98 -13.20 -5.82
N LYS A 107 -11.21 -12.63 -5.68
CA LYS A 107 -12.25 -13.11 -4.78
C LYS A 107 -12.95 -14.33 -5.36
N PHE A 108 -13.27 -15.30 -4.52
CA PHE A 108 -14.06 -16.48 -4.91
C PHE A 108 -15.02 -16.88 -3.79
N ASP A 109 -16.05 -17.65 -4.14
CA ASP A 109 -16.99 -18.23 -3.18
C ASP A 109 -16.36 -19.48 -2.54
N SER A 110 -16.03 -19.37 -1.26
CA SER A 110 -15.45 -20.46 -0.49
C SER A 110 -16.52 -21.36 0.17
N VAL A 111 -17.80 -21.05 -0.01
CA VAL A 111 -18.97 -21.70 0.65
C VAL A 111 -18.90 -21.71 2.19
N LEU A 112 -17.99 -20.92 2.77
CA LEU A 112 -17.76 -20.86 4.23
C LEU A 112 -18.35 -19.60 4.88
N GLY A 113 -18.94 -18.70 4.06
CA GLY A 113 -19.66 -17.52 4.53
C GLY A 113 -18.78 -16.39 5.03
N LEU A 114 -17.47 -16.36 4.65
CA LEU A 114 -16.54 -15.26 4.84
C LEU A 114 -15.87 -14.92 3.52
N PRO A 115 -15.54 -13.63 3.26
CA PRO A 115 -14.82 -13.22 2.06
C PRO A 115 -13.52 -14.01 1.92
N SER A 116 -13.31 -14.57 0.74
CA SER A 116 -12.12 -15.40 0.47
C SER A 116 -11.46 -14.98 -0.83
N PHE A 117 -10.11 -14.89 -0.80
CA PHE A 117 -9.30 -14.43 -1.91
C PHE A 117 -8.16 -15.40 -2.19
N THR A 118 -7.74 -15.51 -3.46
CA THR A 118 -6.62 -16.39 -3.86
C THR A 118 -5.26 -15.79 -3.55
N LYS A 119 -5.18 -14.46 -3.43
CA LYS A 119 -3.96 -13.69 -3.11
C LYS A 119 -4.30 -12.26 -2.69
N PRO A 120 -3.39 -11.56 -1.98
CA PRO A 120 -3.48 -10.10 -1.80
C PRO A 120 -3.11 -9.37 -3.10
N ILE A 121 -3.44 -8.07 -3.20
CA ILE A 121 -3.03 -7.18 -4.31
C ILE A 121 -1.49 -7.14 -4.44
N GLY A 122 -0.78 -7.02 -3.33
CA GLY A 122 0.66 -7.12 -3.22
C GLY A 122 1.03 -7.83 -1.92
N LYS A 123 2.09 -8.63 -1.94
CA LYS A 123 2.55 -9.36 -0.74
C LYS A 123 3.02 -8.42 0.36
N GLU A 124 3.45 -7.22 0.02
CA GLU A 124 3.88 -6.15 0.90
C GLU A 124 2.75 -5.55 1.75
N HIS A 125 1.50 -5.74 1.35
CA HIS A 125 0.32 -5.20 2.04
C HIS A 125 -0.18 -6.09 3.19
N VAL A 126 0.35 -7.30 3.29
CA VAL A 126 -0.05 -8.23 4.34
C VAL A 126 1.16 -8.85 5.04
N VAL A 127 1.02 -9.11 6.32
CA VAL A 127 2.00 -9.84 7.14
C VAL A 127 1.40 -11.17 7.53
N LEU A 128 2.15 -12.25 7.34
CA LEU A 128 1.78 -13.60 7.74
C LEU A 128 2.48 -13.96 9.05
N LYS A 129 1.71 -14.28 10.08
CA LYS A 129 2.23 -14.67 11.40
C LYS A 129 1.73 -16.06 11.78
N LYS A 130 2.59 -16.85 12.43
CA LYS A 130 2.15 -18.12 13.02
C LYS A 130 1.18 -17.82 14.17
N ASP A 131 0.01 -18.48 14.15
CA ASP A 131 -1.02 -18.39 15.17
C ASP A 131 -1.28 -19.79 15.77
N THR A 132 -0.96 -19.95 17.05
CA THR A 132 -1.18 -21.17 17.81
C THR A 132 -2.29 -21.03 18.85
N SER A 133 -3.06 -19.95 18.78
CA SER A 133 -4.17 -19.73 19.68
C SER A 133 -5.26 -20.81 19.51
N HIS A 134 -6.07 -20.98 20.52
CA HIS A 134 -7.16 -21.98 20.55
C HIS A 134 -6.75 -23.44 20.27
N GLY A 135 -5.45 -23.78 20.45
CA GLY A 135 -4.94 -25.13 20.18
C GLY A 135 -4.87 -25.48 18.69
N LEU A 136 -4.94 -24.51 17.79
CA LEU A 136 -4.84 -24.66 16.34
C LEU A 136 -3.48 -24.18 15.84
N ASP A 137 -2.97 -24.81 14.78
CA ASP A 137 -1.75 -24.34 14.07
C ASP A 137 -2.19 -23.71 12.76
N ARG A 138 -2.21 -22.36 12.72
CA ARG A 138 -2.73 -21.57 11.61
C ARG A 138 -1.73 -20.50 11.21
N ILE A 139 -1.97 -19.87 10.07
CA ILE A 139 -1.24 -18.66 9.64
C ILE A 139 -2.23 -17.48 9.68
N GLU A 140 -2.00 -16.57 10.61
CA GLU A 140 -2.73 -15.31 10.71
C GLU A 140 -2.32 -14.37 9.57
N VAL A 141 -3.30 -13.68 8.98
CA VAL A 141 -3.11 -12.60 8.01
C VAL A 141 -3.41 -11.27 8.70
N ARG A 142 -2.45 -10.36 8.65
CA ARG A 142 -2.57 -9.01 9.22
C ARG A 142 -2.29 -7.95 8.16
N SER A 143 -2.87 -6.75 8.30
CA SER A 143 -2.48 -5.57 7.51
C SER A 143 -1.04 -5.18 7.84
N ALA A 144 -0.24 -4.84 6.81
CA ALA A 144 1.16 -4.46 7.00
C ALA A 144 1.32 -3.11 7.71
N ILE A 145 0.38 -2.17 7.51
CA ILE A 145 0.45 -0.82 8.06
C ILE A 145 -0.27 -0.72 9.40
N SER A 146 -1.53 -1.16 9.49
CA SER A 146 -2.32 -1.02 10.72
C SER A 146 -2.03 -2.10 11.77
N ASP A 147 -1.33 -3.17 11.40
CA ASP A 147 -1.17 -4.40 12.19
C ASP A 147 -2.53 -4.96 12.68
N SER A 148 -3.60 -4.69 11.93
CA SER A 148 -4.92 -5.23 12.23
C SER A 148 -5.01 -6.70 11.85
N HIS A 149 -5.66 -7.50 12.70
CA HIS A 149 -6.05 -8.84 12.32
C HIS A 149 -7.06 -8.78 11.17
N LEU A 150 -6.76 -9.48 10.07
CA LEU A 150 -7.65 -9.59 8.91
C LEU A 150 -8.36 -10.94 8.88
N GLY A 151 -7.67 -12.02 9.21
CA GLY A 151 -8.16 -13.37 9.13
C GLY A 151 -7.03 -14.40 9.10
N HIS A 152 -7.20 -15.47 8.33
CA HIS A 152 -6.23 -16.57 8.25
C HIS A 152 -6.01 -17.06 6.83
N LEU A 153 -4.80 -17.58 6.56
CA LEU A 153 -4.42 -18.23 5.32
C LEU A 153 -4.56 -19.75 5.45
N PHE A 154 -5.21 -20.37 4.46
CA PHE A 154 -5.39 -21.79 4.29
C PHE A 154 -4.85 -22.27 2.95
N ASN A 155 -4.56 -23.57 2.82
CA ASN A 155 -4.03 -24.21 1.61
C ASN A 155 -5.09 -25.05 0.87
N ASP A 156 -6.34 -24.63 0.95
CA ASP A 156 -7.53 -25.29 0.38
C ASP A 156 -8.26 -24.40 -0.64
N GLY A 157 -7.59 -23.38 -1.16
CA GLY A 157 -8.10 -22.48 -2.20
C GLY A 157 -8.04 -23.10 -3.61
N PRO A 158 -8.59 -22.40 -4.60
CA PRO A 158 -8.56 -22.86 -6.00
C PRO A 158 -7.14 -22.78 -6.60
N PRO A 159 -6.84 -23.62 -7.63
CA PRO A 159 -5.62 -23.50 -8.40
C PRO A 159 -5.55 -22.14 -9.13
N PRO A 160 -4.36 -21.65 -9.49
CA PRO A 160 -3.07 -22.30 -9.37
C PRO A 160 -2.39 -22.15 -8.01
N THR A 161 -2.85 -21.24 -7.14
CA THR A 161 -2.16 -20.96 -5.87
C THR A 161 -2.48 -21.96 -4.78
N ASN A 162 -3.64 -22.60 -4.83
CA ASN A 162 -4.24 -23.40 -3.76
C ASN A 162 -4.31 -22.65 -2.42
N GLN A 163 -4.21 -21.30 -2.45
CA GLN A 163 -4.28 -20.45 -1.27
C GLN A 163 -5.68 -19.85 -1.10
N ARG A 164 -6.13 -19.80 0.12
CA ARG A 164 -7.37 -19.12 0.52
C ARG A 164 -7.09 -18.18 1.68
N TYR A 165 -7.07 -16.91 1.38
CA TYR A 165 -7.06 -15.83 2.36
C TYR A 165 -8.49 -15.61 2.81
N MET A 166 -8.88 -16.19 3.95
CA MET A 166 -10.18 -15.98 4.59
C MET A 166 -10.11 -14.72 5.44
N VAL A 167 -10.91 -13.72 5.11
CA VAL A 167 -10.80 -12.37 5.67
C VAL A 167 -12.13 -11.93 6.25
N ASN A 168 -12.11 -11.21 7.35
CA ASN A 168 -13.29 -10.64 7.97
C ASN A 168 -13.74 -9.37 7.24
N SER A 169 -15.01 -9.26 6.88
CA SER A 169 -15.61 -8.04 6.33
C SER A 169 -15.45 -6.83 7.26
N ALA A 170 -15.53 -7.08 8.56
CA ALA A 170 -15.40 -6.05 9.60
C ALA A 170 -14.05 -5.32 9.58
N ALA A 171 -13.01 -5.92 8.98
CA ALA A 171 -11.68 -5.32 8.81
C ALA A 171 -11.51 -4.58 7.48
N LEU A 172 -12.51 -4.61 6.60
CA LEU A 172 -12.43 -4.13 5.23
C LEU A 172 -13.34 -2.93 4.97
N HIS A 173 -12.89 -2.08 4.06
CA HIS A 173 -13.73 -1.12 3.34
C HIS A 173 -13.65 -1.42 1.83
N PHE A 174 -14.79 -1.43 1.14
CA PHE A 174 -14.84 -1.68 -0.30
C PHE A 174 -14.83 -0.38 -1.10
N VAL A 175 -13.90 -0.28 -2.05
CA VAL A 175 -13.80 0.82 -3.01
C VAL A 175 -14.24 0.28 -4.38
N PRO A 176 -15.41 0.69 -4.89
CA PRO A 176 -15.90 0.23 -6.19
C PRO A 176 -15.03 0.74 -7.34
N LEU A 177 -14.93 -0.04 -8.42
CA LEU A 177 -14.07 0.22 -9.58
C LEU A 177 -14.25 1.65 -10.13
N GLU A 178 -15.49 2.11 -10.23
CA GLU A 178 -15.83 3.44 -10.73
C GLU A 178 -15.33 4.59 -9.83
N LYS A 179 -15.06 4.31 -8.55
CA LYS A 179 -14.55 5.28 -7.57
C LYS A 179 -13.04 5.25 -7.38
N MET A 180 -12.38 4.19 -7.82
CA MET A 180 -10.95 3.97 -7.57
C MET A 180 -10.07 5.14 -8.00
N ARG A 181 -10.35 5.75 -9.16
CA ARG A 181 -9.58 6.91 -9.64
C ARG A 181 -9.79 8.15 -8.76
N GLU A 182 -11.04 8.42 -8.38
CA GLU A 182 -11.43 9.57 -7.55
C GLU A 182 -10.83 9.44 -6.14
N GLU A 183 -10.82 8.22 -5.59
CA GLU A 183 -10.32 7.93 -4.25
C GLU A 183 -8.80 7.68 -4.19
N GLY A 184 -8.07 7.86 -5.31
CA GLY A 184 -6.61 7.80 -5.36
C GLY A 184 -6.02 6.42 -5.70
N TYR A 185 -6.85 5.40 -5.93
CA TYR A 185 -6.41 4.02 -6.25
C TYR A 185 -6.24 3.76 -7.76
N GLY A 186 -6.02 4.79 -8.55
CA GLY A 186 -5.91 4.68 -10.01
C GLY A 186 -4.81 3.73 -10.49
N GLU A 187 -3.77 3.51 -9.70
CA GLU A 187 -2.67 2.59 -10.00
C GLU A 187 -3.12 1.11 -10.04
N PHE A 188 -4.24 0.76 -9.40
CA PHE A 188 -4.78 -0.60 -9.36
C PHE A 188 -5.82 -0.89 -10.45
N LEU A 189 -6.18 0.09 -11.27
CA LEU A 189 -7.12 -0.11 -12.39
C LEU A 189 -6.69 -1.21 -13.37
N PRO A 190 -5.38 -1.39 -13.68
CA PRO A 190 -4.95 -2.48 -14.55
C PRO A 190 -5.27 -3.90 -14.06
N LEU A 191 -5.64 -4.08 -12.77
CA LEU A 191 -6.12 -5.38 -12.25
C LEU A 191 -7.44 -5.81 -12.88
N PHE A 192 -8.22 -4.86 -13.42
CA PHE A 192 -9.55 -5.06 -13.99
C PHE A 192 -9.54 -5.05 -15.51
N ASP A 193 -8.40 -4.74 -16.14
CA ASP A 193 -8.26 -4.87 -17.58
C ASP A 193 -8.38 -6.36 -17.95
N GLU A 194 -9.27 -6.69 -18.87
CA GLU A 194 -9.43 -8.05 -19.35
C GLU A 194 -8.07 -8.57 -19.85
N LYS A 195 -7.61 -9.68 -19.28
CA LYS A 195 -6.45 -10.40 -19.82
C LYS A 195 -6.87 -10.93 -21.19
N LYS A 196 -6.49 -10.19 -22.25
CA LYS A 196 -6.60 -10.64 -23.63
C LYS A 196 -5.75 -11.91 -23.85
#